data_cb6e3f7c4b22150464577071c01c0a83
#
_entry.id   cb6e3f7c4b22150464577071c01c0a83
#
_cell.length_a   1.000
_cell.length_b   1.000
_cell.length_c   1.000
_cell.angle_alpha   90.00
_cell.angle_beta   90.00
_cell.angle_gamma   90.00
#
_symmetry.space_group_name_H-M   'P 1'
#
loop_
_entity.id
_entity.type
_entity.pdbx_description
1 polymer ?
#
loop_
_entity_poly.entity_id
_entity_poly.type
_entity_poly.pdbx_seq_one_letter_code
_entity_poly.pdbx_strand_id
1 'polypeptide(L)'
;MLPAGEERQHGMGVTWDSSLALGHAEIDAQHREIFRRFGALVEAMEGGKPAEIGLLLDFLGEYAANHFAAEEKVMADVRYPGAGVHAAAHARFVREYRDLRALYEENGGPRAVLVRARTWIDDWLHAHIMGVDQSLARFLRGG
;
A
#
# COMPACT_ATOMS: atom_id res chain seq x y z
N MET A 1 -27.03 0.38 -7.31
CA MET A 1 -26.30 -0.78 -6.82
C MET A 1 -24.80 -0.55 -6.88
N LEU A 2 -24.12 -0.86 -5.81
CA LEU A 2 -22.69 -0.69 -5.77
C LEU A 2 -21.98 -1.82 -6.51
N PRO A 3 -20.89 -1.50 -7.19
CA PRO A 3 -20.04 -2.54 -7.76
C PRO A 3 -19.57 -3.49 -6.66
N ALA A 4 -19.35 -4.72 -7.01
CA ALA A 4 -18.92 -5.72 -6.04
C ALA A 4 -17.66 -5.30 -5.30
N GLY A 5 -16.76 -4.60 -5.99
CA GLY A 5 -15.54 -4.15 -5.35
C GLY A 5 -15.77 -3.19 -4.21
N GLU A 6 -16.75 -2.32 -4.37
CA GLU A 6 -17.05 -1.36 -3.32
C GLU A 6 -17.67 -2.01 -2.12
N GLU A 7 -18.50 -3.00 -2.36
CA GLU A 7 -19.17 -3.69 -1.28
C GLU A 7 -18.20 -4.42 -0.36
N ARG A 8 -17.05 -4.80 -0.88
CA ARG A 8 -16.09 -5.58 -0.11
C ARG A 8 -15.17 -4.74 0.75
N GLN A 9 -15.37 -3.46 0.81
CA GLN A 9 -14.51 -2.61 1.61
C GLN A 9 -14.72 -2.78 3.10
N HIS A 10 -15.92 -3.13 3.49
CA HIS A 10 -16.18 -3.60 4.84
C HIS A 10 -15.54 -2.78 5.95
N GLY A 11 -15.69 -1.48 5.89
CA GLY A 11 -15.19 -0.64 6.94
C GLY A 11 -13.69 -0.38 6.91
N MET A 12 -12.99 -0.97 5.96
CA MET A 12 -11.57 -0.69 5.79
C MET A 12 -11.32 0.56 4.97
N GLY A 13 -12.19 0.81 4.01
CA GLY A 13 -11.96 1.89 3.08
C GLY A 13 -10.78 1.65 2.17
N VAL A 14 -10.28 0.42 2.12
CA VAL A 14 -9.10 0.09 1.33
C VAL A 14 -9.56 -0.42 -0.02
N THR A 15 -9.94 0.53 -0.88
CA THR A 15 -10.38 0.21 -2.23
C THR A 15 -9.80 1.22 -3.19
N TRP A 16 -9.20 0.72 -4.25
CA TRP A 16 -8.69 1.57 -5.30
C TRP A 16 -9.84 2.03 -6.19
N ASP A 17 -9.82 3.29 -6.56
CA ASP A 17 -10.75 3.81 -7.56
C ASP A 17 -10.01 4.76 -8.50
N SER A 18 -10.69 5.20 -9.55
CA SER A 18 -10.03 5.97 -10.58
C SER A 18 -9.53 7.33 -10.11
N SER A 19 -10.05 7.84 -8.99
CA SER A 19 -9.55 9.11 -8.44
C SER A 19 -8.13 8.98 -7.93
N LEU A 20 -7.66 7.75 -7.70
CA LEU A 20 -6.30 7.49 -7.23
C LEU A 20 -5.33 7.24 -8.38
N ALA A 21 -5.82 7.25 -9.63
CA ALA A 21 -4.97 6.99 -10.78
C ALA A 21 -3.94 8.10 -10.97
N LEU A 22 -2.71 7.70 -11.28
CA LEU A 22 -1.63 8.62 -11.57
C LEU A 22 -1.54 8.97 -13.05
N GLY A 23 -2.18 8.19 -13.88
CA GLY A 23 -2.07 8.35 -15.32
C GLY A 23 -0.90 7.58 -15.92
N HIS A 24 -0.33 6.66 -15.16
CA HIS A 24 0.76 5.78 -15.61
C HIS A 24 0.24 4.36 -15.46
N ALA A 25 0.01 3.69 -16.58
CA ALA A 25 -0.70 2.40 -16.57
C ALA A 25 -0.07 1.36 -15.66
N GLU A 26 1.25 1.23 -15.72
CA GLU A 26 1.95 0.23 -14.91
C GLU A 26 1.85 0.53 -13.42
N ILE A 27 2.08 1.79 -13.05
CA ILE A 27 2.00 2.21 -11.66
C ILE A 27 0.57 2.05 -11.13
N ASP A 28 -0.41 2.43 -11.93
CA ASP A 28 -1.81 2.29 -11.52
C ASP A 28 -2.19 0.84 -11.30
N ALA A 29 -1.72 -0.05 -12.18
CA ALA A 29 -1.97 -1.48 -12.01
C ALA A 29 -1.33 -2.01 -10.73
N GLN A 30 -0.13 -1.54 -10.41
CA GLN A 30 0.56 -1.94 -9.20
C GLN A 30 -0.17 -1.43 -7.96
N HIS A 31 -0.68 -0.21 -8.00
CA HIS A 31 -1.47 0.33 -6.88
C HIS A 31 -2.73 -0.50 -6.65
N ARG A 32 -3.44 -0.86 -7.73
CA ARG A 32 -4.62 -1.71 -7.58
C ARG A 32 -4.27 -3.04 -6.93
N GLU A 33 -3.15 -3.62 -7.29
CA GLU A 33 -2.72 -4.90 -6.72
C GLU A 33 -2.36 -4.75 -5.24
N ILE A 34 -1.70 -3.65 -4.86
CA ILE A 34 -1.38 -3.38 -3.47
C ILE A 34 -2.65 -3.27 -2.63
N PHE A 35 -3.64 -2.53 -3.13
CA PHE A 35 -4.92 -2.40 -2.44
C PHE A 35 -5.58 -3.77 -2.25
N ARG A 36 -5.54 -4.60 -3.28
CA ARG A 36 -6.12 -5.93 -3.21
C ARG A 36 -5.42 -6.77 -2.16
N ARG A 37 -4.09 -6.69 -2.09
CA ARG A 37 -3.32 -7.46 -1.12
C ARG A 37 -3.55 -6.98 0.31
N PHE A 38 -3.66 -5.68 0.50
CA PHE A 38 -4.01 -5.14 1.81
C PHE A 38 -5.38 -5.65 2.27
N GLY A 39 -6.35 -5.65 1.37
CA GLY A 39 -7.68 -6.15 1.69
C GLY A 39 -7.65 -7.61 2.09
N ALA A 40 -6.90 -8.44 1.36
CA ALA A 40 -6.78 -9.85 1.67
C ALA A 40 -6.12 -10.05 3.04
N LEU A 41 -5.11 -9.25 3.36
CA LEU A 41 -4.42 -9.34 4.64
C LEU A 41 -5.37 -9.05 5.79
N VAL A 42 -6.18 -8.01 5.67
CA VAL A 42 -7.12 -7.67 6.72
C VAL A 42 -8.18 -8.75 6.88
N GLU A 43 -8.67 -9.30 5.77
CA GLU A 43 -9.63 -10.40 5.85
C GLU A 43 -9.06 -11.61 6.57
N ALA A 44 -7.79 -11.95 6.29
CA ALA A 44 -7.13 -13.05 6.96
C ALA A 44 -6.97 -12.78 8.46
N MET A 45 -6.65 -11.55 8.81
CA MET A 45 -6.51 -11.18 10.21
C MET A 45 -7.84 -11.26 10.94
N GLU A 46 -8.91 -10.76 10.30
CA GLU A 46 -10.24 -10.82 10.90
C GLU A 46 -10.73 -12.25 11.05
N GLY A 47 -10.35 -13.13 10.14
CA GLY A 47 -10.70 -14.52 10.19
C GLY A 47 -9.84 -15.37 11.12
N GLY A 48 -8.79 -14.77 11.70
CA GLY A 48 -7.90 -15.49 12.59
C GLY A 48 -7.15 -16.62 11.92
N LYS A 49 -6.59 -16.39 10.74
CA LYS A 49 -5.90 -17.41 9.95
C LYS A 49 -4.38 -17.13 9.92
N PRO A 50 -3.65 -17.52 10.98
CA PRO A 50 -2.24 -17.13 11.11
C PRO A 50 -1.35 -17.53 9.95
N ALA A 51 -1.58 -18.72 9.37
CA ALA A 51 -0.74 -19.17 8.26
C ALA A 51 -0.91 -18.28 7.04
N GLU A 52 -2.14 -17.82 6.78
CA GLU A 52 -2.39 -16.93 5.67
C GLU A 52 -1.81 -15.54 5.92
N ILE A 53 -1.86 -15.09 7.17
CA ILE A 53 -1.33 -13.78 7.52
C ILE A 53 0.14 -13.70 7.20
N GLY A 54 0.91 -14.72 7.58
CA GLY A 54 2.34 -14.75 7.31
C GLY A 54 2.65 -14.68 5.83
N LEU A 55 1.95 -15.49 5.04
CA LEU A 55 2.14 -15.51 3.60
C LEU A 55 1.78 -14.18 2.96
N LEU A 56 0.67 -13.57 3.39
CA LEU A 56 0.22 -12.31 2.83
C LEU A 56 1.18 -11.18 3.19
N LEU A 57 1.74 -11.20 4.39
CA LEU A 57 2.76 -10.24 4.77
C LEU A 57 3.99 -10.38 3.88
N ASP A 58 4.42 -11.61 3.61
CA ASP A 58 5.56 -11.83 2.73
C ASP A 58 5.31 -11.30 1.33
N PHE A 59 4.16 -11.62 0.76
CA PHE A 59 3.82 -11.17 -0.58
C PHE A 59 3.71 -9.65 -0.65
N LEU A 60 3.11 -9.05 0.37
CA LEU A 60 2.95 -7.61 0.40
C LEU A 60 4.30 -6.89 0.46
N GLY A 61 5.20 -7.37 1.33
CA GLY A 61 6.52 -6.75 1.44
C GLY A 61 7.30 -6.82 0.15
N GLU A 62 7.26 -7.98 -0.50
CA GLU A 62 7.97 -8.18 -1.75
C GLU A 62 7.38 -7.35 -2.87
N TYR A 63 6.05 -7.34 -2.95
CA TYR A 63 5.37 -6.58 -4.00
C TYR A 63 5.58 -5.08 -3.82
N ALA A 64 5.51 -4.59 -2.59
CA ALA A 64 5.73 -3.18 -2.33
C ALA A 64 7.15 -2.76 -2.69
N ALA A 65 8.14 -3.59 -2.38
CA ALA A 65 9.53 -3.28 -2.73
C ALA A 65 9.70 -3.15 -4.24
N ASN A 66 9.09 -4.06 -5.00
CA ASN A 66 9.15 -4.02 -6.45
C ASN A 66 8.43 -2.79 -7.00
N HIS A 67 7.30 -2.46 -6.43
CA HIS A 67 6.52 -1.29 -6.84
C HIS A 67 7.31 0.00 -6.58
N PHE A 68 7.93 0.11 -5.40
CA PHE A 68 8.71 1.29 -5.06
C PHE A 68 9.89 1.46 -6.01
N ALA A 69 10.55 0.35 -6.36
CA ALA A 69 11.65 0.40 -7.32
C ALA A 69 11.18 0.89 -8.68
N ALA A 70 10.03 0.42 -9.14
CA ALA A 70 9.47 0.85 -10.42
C ALA A 70 9.16 2.34 -10.41
N GLU A 71 8.56 2.82 -9.32
CA GLU A 71 8.21 4.22 -9.17
C GLU A 71 9.45 5.10 -9.12
N GLU A 72 10.47 4.64 -8.39
CA GLU A 72 11.72 5.39 -8.29
C GLU A 72 12.45 5.46 -9.62
N LYS A 73 12.32 4.40 -10.42
CA LYS A 73 12.88 4.45 -11.77
C LYS A 73 12.16 5.49 -12.62
N VAL A 74 10.86 5.55 -12.56
CA VAL A 74 10.09 6.57 -13.28
C VAL A 74 10.55 7.96 -12.85
N MET A 75 10.68 8.18 -11.55
CA MET A 75 11.09 9.48 -11.04
C MET A 75 12.48 9.87 -11.51
N ALA A 76 13.39 8.90 -11.56
CA ALA A 76 14.75 9.17 -12.05
C ALA A 76 14.74 9.49 -13.54
N ASP A 77 13.96 8.73 -14.31
CA ASP A 77 13.89 8.91 -15.74
C ASP A 77 13.38 10.29 -16.13
N VAL A 78 12.43 10.83 -15.37
CA VAL A 78 11.85 12.15 -15.66
C VAL A 78 12.48 13.27 -14.82
N ARG A 79 13.48 12.94 -14.01
CA ARG A 79 14.17 13.92 -13.14
C ARG A 79 13.21 14.68 -12.25
N TYR A 80 12.32 13.93 -11.60
CA TYR A 80 11.32 14.51 -10.74
C TYR A 80 11.96 15.22 -9.54
N PRO A 81 11.66 16.51 -9.33
CA PRO A 81 12.29 17.25 -8.22
C PRO A 81 11.94 16.71 -6.84
N GLY A 82 10.77 16.08 -6.69
CA GLY A 82 10.35 15.52 -5.42
C GLY A 82 10.84 14.10 -5.16
N ALA A 83 11.74 13.57 -6.00
CA ALA A 83 12.15 12.16 -5.89
C ALA A 83 12.75 11.82 -4.53
N GLY A 84 13.53 12.71 -3.94
CA GLY A 84 14.13 12.43 -2.63
C GLY A 84 13.09 12.30 -1.53
N VAL A 85 12.12 13.20 -1.52
CA VAL A 85 11.03 13.16 -0.54
C VAL A 85 10.18 11.91 -0.74
N HIS A 86 9.90 11.58 -1.99
CA HIS A 86 9.10 10.41 -2.32
C HIS A 86 9.81 9.12 -1.89
N ALA A 87 11.11 9.03 -2.18
CA ALA A 87 11.90 7.86 -1.77
C ALA A 87 11.98 7.72 -0.26
N ALA A 88 12.02 8.84 0.46
CA ALA A 88 12.03 8.81 1.92
C ALA A 88 10.71 8.24 2.45
N ALA A 89 9.60 8.55 1.79
CA ALA A 89 8.31 7.98 2.16
C ALA A 89 8.30 6.46 1.97
N HIS A 90 8.91 5.98 0.88
CA HIS A 90 9.04 4.54 0.66
C HIS A 90 9.87 3.88 1.75
N ALA A 91 10.97 4.51 2.15
CA ALA A 91 11.83 3.96 3.20
C ALA A 91 11.07 3.88 4.53
N ARG A 92 10.23 4.87 4.80
CA ARG A 92 9.40 4.85 6.00
C ARG A 92 8.41 3.68 5.97
N PHE A 93 7.81 3.42 4.82
CA PHE A 93 6.91 2.27 4.67
C PHE A 93 7.65 0.98 5.03
N VAL A 94 8.86 0.81 4.51
CA VAL A 94 9.63 -0.40 4.76
C VAL A 94 9.92 -0.58 6.25
N ARG A 95 10.29 0.51 6.93
CA ARG A 95 10.53 0.44 8.38
C ARG A 95 9.28 0.04 9.13
N GLU A 96 8.16 0.66 8.78
CA GLU A 96 6.89 0.39 9.46
C GLU A 96 6.39 -1.01 9.15
N TYR A 97 6.62 -1.48 7.94
CA TYR A 97 6.29 -2.85 7.58
C TYR A 97 7.10 -3.84 8.43
N ARG A 98 8.38 -3.58 8.61
CA ARG A 98 9.23 -4.45 9.43
C ARG A 98 8.77 -4.46 10.89
N ASP A 99 8.34 -3.32 11.39
CA ASP A 99 7.82 -3.23 12.76
C ASP A 99 6.55 -4.06 12.90
N LEU A 100 5.67 -3.97 11.92
CA LEU A 100 4.43 -4.76 11.92
C LEU A 100 4.74 -6.24 11.86
N ARG A 101 5.70 -6.62 11.02
CA ARG A 101 6.11 -8.00 10.89
C ARG A 101 6.69 -8.54 12.19
N ALA A 102 7.53 -7.75 12.85
CA ALA A 102 8.10 -8.15 14.12
C ALA A 102 7.01 -8.34 15.18
N LEU A 103 6.04 -7.45 15.18
CA LEU A 103 4.91 -7.56 16.11
C LEU A 103 4.16 -8.87 15.88
N TYR A 104 3.93 -9.22 14.64
CA TYR A 104 3.26 -10.46 14.31
C TYR A 104 4.06 -11.68 14.77
N GLU A 105 5.37 -11.66 14.53
CA GLU A 105 6.23 -12.80 14.87
C GLU A 105 6.40 -12.98 16.37
N GLU A 106 6.48 -11.86 17.11
CA GLU A 106 6.71 -11.91 18.55
C GLU A 106 5.47 -12.27 19.31
N ASN A 107 4.34 -11.72 18.91
CA ASN A 107 3.10 -11.91 19.68
C ASN A 107 2.24 -13.04 19.13
N GLY A 108 2.42 -13.37 17.85
CA GLY A 108 1.67 -14.44 17.23
C GLY A 108 0.18 -14.24 17.25
N GLY A 109 -0.30 -13.09 17.70
CA GLY A 109 -1.71 -12.83 17.85
C GLY A 109 -2.27 -11.98 16.72
N PRO A 110 -3.23 -12.54 15.95
CA PRO A 110 -3.79 -11.79 14.84
C PRO A 110 -4.44 -10.48 15.27
N ARG A 111 -5.00 -10.45 16.48
CA ARG A 111 -5.74 -9.26 16.93
C ARG A 111 -4.85 -8.04 17.12
N ALA A 112 -3.69 -8.21 17.72
CA ALA A 112 -2.77 -7.09 17.94
C ALA A 112 -2.28 -6.54 16.61
N VAL A 113 -1.97 -7.44 15.69
CA VAL A 113 -1.50 -7.06 14.36
C VAL A 113 -2.62 -6.39 13.57
N LEU A 114 -3.85 -6.87 13.73
CA LEU A 114 -5.00 -6.33 13.01
C LEU A 114 -5.21 -4.85 13.31
N VAL A 115 -5.24 -4.48 14.57
CA VAL A 115 -5.46 -3.09 14.96
C VAL A 115 -4.36 -2.20 14.40
N ARG A 116 -3.11 -2.63 14.57
CA ARG A 116 -1.96 -1.89 14.11
C ARG A 116 -1.97 -1.76 12.58
N ALA A 117 -2.26 -2.86 11.90
CA ALA A 117 -2.26 -2.88 10.43
C ALA A 117 -3.34 -1.99 9.85
N ARG A 118 -4.53 -1.99 10.43
CA ARG A 118 -5.61 -1.15 9.92
C ARG A 118 -5.24 0.32 9.96
N THR A 119 -4.74 0.77 11.10
CA THR A 119 -4.33 2.17 11.26
C THR A 119 -3.21 2.51 10.30
N TRP A 120 -2.20 1.64 10.21
CA TRP A 120 -1.06 1.87 9.36
C TRP A 120 -1.45 1.93 7.87
N ILE A 121 -2.27 0.99 7.43
CA ILE A 121 -2.71 0.94 6.04
C ILE A 121 -3.50 2.19 5.70
N ASP A 122 -4.44 2.55 6.55
CA ASP A 122 -5.28 3.70 6.30
C ASP A 122 -4.47 4.98 6.22
N ASP A 123 -3.60 5.19 7.20
CA ASP A 123 -2.76 6.39 7.23
C ASP A 123 -1.83 6.45 6.04
N TRP A 124 -1.19 5.33 5.73
CA TRP A 124 -0.20 5.31 4.65
C TRP A 124 -0.85 5.54 3.30
N LEU A 125 -1.98 4.86 3.05
CA LEU A 125 -2.66 5.01 1.77
C LEU A 125 -3.13 6.44 1.57
N HIS A 126 -3.68 7.07 2.59
CA HIS A 126 -4.15 8.44 2.45
C HIS A 126 -2.97 9.41 2.30
N ALA A 127 -1.96 9.30 3.15
CA ALA A 127 -0.85 10.24 3.10
C ALA A 127 0.00 10.04 1.86
N HIS A 128 0.26 8.80 1.49
CA HIS A 128 1.18 8.53 0.39
C HIS A 128 0.49 8.62 -0.97
N ILE A 129 -0.58 7.86 -1.16
CA ILE A 129 -1.20 7.80 -2.49
C ILE A 129 -1.98 9.07 -2.80
N MET A 130 -2.74 9.58 -1.84
CA MET A 130 -3.51 10.80 -2.08
C MET A 130 -2.66 12.08 -2.03
N GLY A 131 -1.46 12.00 -1.46
CA GLY A 131 -0.57 13.14 -1.34
C GLY A 131 0.67 13.00 -2.19
N VAL A 132 1.58 12.16 -1.77
CA VAL A 132 2.90 12.05 -2.39
C VAL A 132 2.81 11.56 -3.83
N ASP A 133 2.04 10.50 -4.06
CA ASP A 133 1.89 9.95 -5.41
C ASP A 133 1.15 10.91 -6.33
N GLN A 134 0.17 11.64 -5.81
CA GLN A 134 -0.57 12.60 -6.65
C GLN A 134 0.32 13.77 -7.06
N SER A 135 1.29 14.13 -6.24
CA SER A 135 2.27 15.15 -6.63
C SER A 135 3.10 14.67 -7.82
N LEU A 136 3.52 13.42 -7.78
CA LEU A 136 4.22 12.83 -8.91
C LEU A 136 3.32 12.79 -10.15
N ALA A 137 2.07 12.43 -9.97
CA ALA A 137 1.11 12.37 -11.09
C ALA A 137 0.97 13.71 -11.77
N ARG A 138 0.87 14.78 -10.98
CA ARG A 138 0.78 16.13 -11.55
C ARG A 138 2.02 16.48 -12.36
N PHE A 139 3.18 16.12 -11.84
CA PHE A 139 4.43 16.36 -12.56
C PHE A 139 4.46 15.59 -13.88
N LEU A 140 4.03 14.34 -13.86
CA LEU A 140 4.02 13.52 -15.07
C LEU A 140 3.07 14.06 -16.13
N ARG A 141 2.03 14.76 -15.73
CA ARG A 141 1.09 15.39 -16.66
C ARG A 141 1.56 16.77 -17.11
N GLY A 142 2.76 17.15 -16.73
CA GLY A 142 3.35 18.40 -17.18
C GLY A 142 2.91 19.62 -16.41
N GLY A 143 2.33 19.38 -15.22
CA GLY A 143 1.78 20.51 -14.46
C GLY A 143 2.30 20.62 -13.07
#